data_084caa4d0a94f1ecf8d54f33085eccef
#
_entry.id   084caa4d0a94f1ecf8d54f33085eccef
#
_cell.length_a   1.000
_cell.length_b   1.000
_cell.length_c   1.000
_cell.angle_alpha   90.00
_cell.angle_beta   90.00
_cell.angle_gamma   90.00
#
_symmetry.space_group_name_H-M   'P 1'
#
loop_
_entity.id
_entity.type
_entity.pdbx_description
1 polymer ?
#
loop_
_entity_poly.entity_id
_entity_poly.type
_entity_poly.pdbx_seq_one_letter_code
_entity_poly.pdbx_strand_id
1 'polypeptide(L)'
;MKYKYLIYLLFSLLLHACDDMVDQDIPGGNSNGNVIETGTSEMYVLNEGLFNLNNSTLMRYSFKDSRMDMNYFRSLNRRGLGDTANDMAIYGEKLYIVVNVSSQIEVIDLQSGLSLKQIPMLTENGSSRQPRFITFHKDKAYVCSYDGTVARIDTTSLTIEGYAKVGRNPDGICVQGDKLYVSNSGGLDWDGTGVDNTVSVVSTEPFEEIKKIQVGPNPGKIAADEYGHVYVATRGEKISTGDYNFVQINTTTDEVAQIYNEKVMSFAINDQLAYLYNFNYETQTSQIKVFNLQTGTTLRENFIADGTEIHTPYSICINPYSGNVYITEAYNYQVRGDVLCFNPQGELQYRLQGVGQNPNAVAFSDKSSQSSGGGSTEDPRAAAFANKVLEYRPAPSQYMNTSTTAYKEGFTYEQVLEYATQRIQDRLMLSLGGFGGNIIVGFKQPIRNITGEYDFKVYGNASYNMYGTGTGKPGGSAEPG
;
A
#
# COMPACT_ATOMS: atom_id res chain seq x y z
N MET A 1 49.29 -2.94 -21.97
CA MET A 1 48.36 -2.01 -22.62
C MET A 1 47.09 -2.70 -23.14
N LYS A 2 46.63 -3.84 -22.56
CA LYS A 2 45.44 -4.61 -23.01
C LYS A 2 44.28 -4.66 -22.00
N TYR A 3 44.46 -4.09 -20.80
CA TYR A 3 43.40 -4.14 -19.73
C TYR A 3 42.62 -2.83 -19.55
N LYS A 4 43.07 -1.72 -20.18
CA LYS A 4 42.32 -0.44 -20.08
C LYS A 4 41.04 -0.39 -20.92
N TYR A 5 40.97 -1.15 -22.00
CA TYR A 5 39.76 -1.17 -22.86
C TYR A 5 38.67 -2.13 -22.39
N LEU A 6 39.02 -3.11 -21.55
CA LEU A 6 38.05 -4.04 -20.99
C LEU A 6 37.18 -3.39 -19.88
N ILE A 7 37.79 -2.43 -19.16
CA ILE A 7 37.05 -1.67 -18.10
C ILE A 7 36.07 -0.66 -18.70
N TYR A 8 36.42 -0.07 -19.88
CA TYR A 8 35.49 0.83 -20.58
C TYR A 8 34.33 0.11 -21.24
N LEU A 9 34.49 -1.14 -21.66
CA LEU A 9 33.38 -1.94 -22.21
C LEU A 9 32.42 -2.46 -21.13
N LEU A 10 32.92 -2.72 -19.91
CA LEU A 10 32.07 -3.10 -18.77
C LEU A 10 31.29 -1.90 -18.20
N PHE A 11 31.86 -0.68 -18.30
CA PHE A 11 31.18 0.54 -17.81
C PHE A 11 30.12 1.06 -18.79
N SER A 12 30.24 0.75 -20.10
CA SER A 12 29.21 1.12 -21.08
C SER A 12 27.97 0.20 -21.04
N LEU A 13 28.07 -1.00 -20.45
CA LEU A 13 26.94 -1.92 -20.25
C LEU A 13 26.14 -1.65 -18.97
N LEU A 14 26.66 -0.79 -18.07
CA LEU A 14 25.96 -0.39 -16.84
C LEU A 14 25.16 0.92 -16.97
N LEU A 15 25.22 1.60 -18.12
CA LEU A 15 24.50 2.85 -18.36
C LEU A 15 23.14 2.68 -19.08
N HIS A 16 22.70 1.45 -19.30
CA HIS A 16 21.37 1.17 -19.91
C HIS A 16 20.37 0.56 -18.92
N ALA A 17 20.61 0.65 -17.62
CA ALA A 17 19.72 0.13 -16.57
C ALA A 17 19.02 1.23 -15.77
N CYS A 18 18.83 2.41 -16.34
CA CYS A 18 17.91 3.43 -15.88
C CYS A 18 17.04 3.86 -17.05
N ASP A 19 16.46 2.89 -17.71
CA ASP A 19 15.30 3.19 -18.53
C ASP A 19 14.08 3.05 -17.61
N ASP A 20 13.30 4.11 -17.53
CA ASP A 20 11.95 4.08 -16.98
C ASP A 20 11.32 2.76 -17.42
N MET A 21 10.84 1.96 -16.46
CA MET A 21 9.92 0.89 -16.82
C MET A 21 8.70 1.60 -17.41
N VAL A 22 8.79 1.85 -18.71
CA VAL A 22 7.65 2.24 -19.53
C VAL A 22 6.57 1.25 -19.16
N ASP A 23 5.43 1.76 -18.68
CA ASP A 23 4.19 1.02 -18.63
C ASP A 23 3.99 0.39 -20.03
N GLN A 24 4.57 -0.78 -20.24
CA GLN A 24 4.04 -1.64 -21.25
C GLN A 24 2.66 -1.98 -20.72
N ASP A 25 1.64 -1.48 -21.39
CA ASP A 25 0.31 -2.06 -21.35
C ASP A 25 0.50 -3.56 -21.60
N ILE A 26 0.69 -4.32 -20.51
CA ILE A 26 0.59 -5.77 -20.58
C ILE A 26 -0.87 -5.98 -20.93
N PRO A 27 -1.16 -6.51 -22.14
CA PRO A 27 -2.54 -6.83 -22.50
C PRO A 27 -3.10 -7.64 -21.34
N GLY A 28 -4.21 -7.20 -20.77
CA GLY A 28 -4.76 -7.74 -19.53
C GLY A 28 -4.59 -9.24 -19.48
N GLY A 29 -3.87 -9.70 -18.46
CA GLY A 29 -3.63 -11.12 -18.25
C GLY A 29 -4.97 -11.84 -18.32
N ASN A 30 -5.00 -12.98 -18.97
CA ASN A 30 -6.15 -13.83 -19.21
C ASN A 30 -7.05 -13.98 -17.97
N SER A 31 -7.95 -13.03 -17.75
CA SER A 31 -9.16 -13.29 -16.98
C SER A 31 -10.10 -14.01 -17.96
N ASN A 32 -10.14 -15.32 -17.90
CA ASN A 32 -11.15 -16.09 -18.58
C ASN A 32 -12.53 -15.70 -18.00
N GLY A 33 -13.22 -14.77 -18.66
CA GLY A 33 -14.56 -14.33 -18.29
C GLY A 33 -14.60 -13.12 -17.34
N ASN A 34 -15.76 -12.49 -17.24
CA ASN A 34 -16.02 -11.45 -16.24
C ASN A 34 -15.85 -12.04 -14.84
N VAL A 35 -14.83 -11.58 -14.13
CA VAL A 35 -14.65 -11.94 -12.72
C VAL A 35 -15.77 -11.28 -11.91
N ILE A 36 -16.61 -12.09 -11.30
CA ILE A 36 -17.72 -11.61 -10.47
C ILE A 36 -17.41 -11.96 -9.02
N GLU A 37 -17.32 -10.94 -8.19
CA GLU A 37 -17.25 -11.10 -6.73
C GLU A 37 -18.58 -10.65 -6.10
N THR A 38 -19.15 -11.51 -5.27
CA THR A 38 -20.42 -11.19 -4.59
C THR A 38 -20.19 -10.11 -3.55
N GLY A 39 -21.00 -9.05 -3.60
CA GLY A 39 -20.96 -7.97 -2.60
C GLY A 39 -19.71 -7.10 -2.64
N THR A 40 -18.80 -7.30 -3.61
CA THR A 40 -17.56 -6.56 -3.74
C THR A 40 -17.57 -5.74 -5.03
N SER A 41 -17.38 -4.44 -4.92
CA SER A 41 -17.24 -3.54 -6.09
C SER A 41 -15.80 -3.36 -6.51
N GLU A 42 -14.89 -3.28 -5.54
CA GLU A 42 -13.47 -2.98 -5.79
C GLU A 42 -12.53 -3.76 -4.88
N MET A 43 -11.36 -4.03 -5.40
CA MET A 43 -10.23 -4.59 -4.67
C MET A 43 -9.04 -3.64 -4.80
N TYR A 44 -8.36 -3.42 -3.69
CA TYR A 44 -7.11 -2.68 -3.63
C TYR A 44 -5.99 -3.63 -3.28
N VAL A 45 -4.87 -3.55 -3.99
CA VAL A 45 -3.66 -4.33 -3.72
C VAL A 45 -2.53 -3.36 -3.42
N LEU A 46 -2.00 -3.46 -2.21
CA LEU A 46 -0.82 -2.72 -1.79
C LEU A 46 0.42 -3.51 -2.15
N ASN A 47 1.33 -2.88 -2.87
CA ASN A 47 2.61 -3.45 -3.23
C ASN A 47 3.70 -2.75 -2.43
N GLU A 48 4.42 -3.51 -1.63
CA GLU A 48 5.46 -3.00 -0.73
C GLU A 48 6.59 -2.31 -1.49
N GLY A 49 6.90 -2.82 -2.68
CA GLY A 49 8.06 -2.39 -3.44
C GLY A 49 9.34 -3.04 -2.94
N LEU A 50 10.48 -2.43 -3.23
CA LEU A 50 11.79 -2.83 -2.73
C LEU A 50 12.31 -1.83 -1.71
N PHE A 51 12.88 -2.34 -0.64
CA PHE A 51 13.46 -1.56 0.45
C PHE A 51 14.46 -0.51 -0.05
N ASN A 52 14.31 0.73 0.39
CA ASN A 52 15.08 1.91 0.01
C ASN A 52 14.97 2.34 -1.48
N LEU A 53 13.98 1.85 -2.23
CA LEU A 53 13.75 2.28 -3.61
C LEU A 53 12.59 3.26 -3.78
N ASN A 54 11.83 3.54 -2.72
CA ASN A 54 10.71 4.49 -2.73
C ASN A 54 9.68 4.20 -3.83
N ASN A 55 9.41 2.91 -4.08
CA ASN A 55 8.63 2.44 -5.21
C ASN A 55 7.37 1.64 -4.83
N SER A 56 6.86 1.82 -3.61
CA SER A 56 5.58 1.25 -3.21
C SER A 56 4.45 1.77 -4.10
N THR A 57 3.51 0.88 -4.44
CA THR A 57 2.37 1.22 -5.30
C THR A 57 1.06 0.71 -4.72
N LEU A 58 -0.04 1.36 -5.08
CA LEU A 58 -1.39 0.90 -4.84
C LEU A 58 -2.06 0.61 -6.17
N MET A 59 -2.46 -0.63 -6.38
CA MET A 59 -3.28 -1.06 -7.50
C MET A 59 -4.75 -1.09 -7.09
N ARG A 60 -5.67 -0.75 -8.00
CA ARG A 60 -7.10 -0.93 -7.87
C ARG A 60 -7.64 -1.84 -8.96
N TYR A 61 -8.52 -2.75 -8.60
CA TYR A 61 -9.30 -3.55 -9.54
C TYR A 61 -10.78 -3.29 -9.34
N SER A 62 -11.49 -2.91 -10.41
CA SER A 62 -12.95 -2.75 -10.41
C SER A 62 -13.58 -4.03 -10.96
N PHE A 63 -14.43 -4.67 -10.14
CA PHE A 63 -15.16 -5.88 -10.56
C PHE A 63 -16.29 -5.57 -11.54
N LYS A 64 -16.79 -4.33 -11.52
CA LYS A 64 -17.90 -3.92 -12.39
C LYS A 64 -17.53 -3.92 -13.87
N ASP A 65 -16.35 -3.43 -14.18
CA ASP A 65 -15.87 -3.24 -15.57
C ASP A 65 -14.58 -4.01 -15.86
N SER A 66 -14.16 -4.88 -14.93
CA SER A 66 -12.95 -5.71 -15.02
C SER A 66 -11.69 -4.89 -15.32
N ARG A 67 -11.64 -3.66 -14.78
CA ARG A 67 -10.56 -2.71 -15.02
C ARG A 67 -9.52 -2.77 -13.93
N MET A 68 -8.26 -2.91 -14.32
CA MET A 68 -7.09 -2.83 -13.46
C MET A 68 -6.40 -1.48 -13.64
N ASP A 69 -6.17 -0.76 -12.53
CA ASP A 69 -5.40 0.49 -12.47
C ASP A 69 -4.15 0.25 -11.61
N MET A 70 -3.03 -0.02 -12.27
CA MET A 70 -1.77 -0.46 -11.65
C MET A 70 -1.11 0.60 -10.78
N ASN A 71 -1.30 1.87 -11.10
CA ASN A 71 -0.69 3.02 -10.43
C ASN A 71 -1.74 3.94 -9.82
N TYR A 72 -2.81 3.37 -9.26
CA TYR A 72 -4.01 4.09 -8.82
C TYR A 72 -3.69 5.30 -7.95
N PHE A 73 -2.89 5.13 -6.89
CA PHE A 73 -2.52 6.24 -6.03
C PHE A 73 -1.76 7.35 -6.78
N ARG A 74 -0.72 6.96 -7.55
CA ARG A 74 0.14 7.92 -8.24
C ARG A 74 -0.58 8.66 -9.35
N SER A 75 -1.47 7.98 -10.08
CA SER A 75 -2.25 8.58 -11.17
C SER A 75 -3.14 9.71 -10.68
N LEU A 76 -3.73 9.57 -9.49
CA LEU A 76 -4.63 10.54 -8.89
C LEU A 76 -3.91 11.62 -8.07
N ASN A 77 -2.86 11.25 -7.32
CA ASN A 77 -2.22 12.13 -6.35
C ASN A 77 -0.92 12.77 -6.85
N ARG A 78 -0.43 12.39 -8.04
CA ARG A 78 0.75 12.98 -8.70
C ARG A 78 2.04 12.88 -7.91
N ARG A 79 2.11 11.95 -6.97
CA ARG A 79 3.29 11.64 -6.18
C ARG A 79 3.36 10.14 -5.88
N GLY A 80 4.53 9.66 -5.51
CA GLY A 80 4.69 8.28 -5.02
C GLY A 80 4.00 8.08 -3.67
N LEU A 81 3.71 6.82 -3.35
CA LEU A 81 3.16 6.42 -2.06
C LEU A 81 4.22 6.48 -0.95
N GLY A 82 5.44 6.13 -1.28
CA GLY A 82 6.56 6.07 -0.35
C GLY A 82 7.37 4.79 -0.47
N ASP A 83 8.15 4.52 0.55
CA ASP A 83 9.04 3.36 0.65
C ASP A 83 8.51 2.35 1.66
N THR A 84 8.41 1.09 1.24
CA THR A 84 8.00 -0.04 2.07
C THR A 84 6.60 0.16 2.68
N ALA A 85 5.58 0.24 1.84
CA ALA A 85 4.19 0.29 2.28
C ALA A 85 3.79 -1.09 2.82
N ASN A 86 3.54 -1.18 4.14
CA ASN A 86 3.52 -2.43 4.88
C ASN A 86 2.12 -3.00 5.13
N ASP A 87 1.13 -2.14 5.31
CA ASP A 87 -0.23 -2.55 5.62
C ASP A 87 -1.25 -1.54 5.11
N MET A 88 -2.48 -1.98 4.89
CA MET A 88 -3.61 -1.10 4.59
C MET A 88 -4.92 -1.66 5.10
N ALA A 89 -5.83 -0.77 5.46
CA ALA A 89 -7.18 -1.14 5.83
C ALA A 89 -8.19 -0.06 5.46
N ILE A 90 -9.40 -0.50 5.10
CA ILE A 90 -10.54 0.39 4.86
C ILE A 90 -11.28 0.57 6.18
N TYR A 91 -11.55 1.82 6.54
CA TYR A 91 -12.39 2.16 7.68
C TYR A 91 -13.32 3.32 7.33
N GLY A 92 -14.64 3.05 7.35
CA GLY A 92 -15.65 3.99 6.89
C GLY A 92 -15.50 4.30 5.40
N GLU A 93 -15.24 5.56 5.08
CA GLU A 93 -15.07 6.06 3.69
C GLU A 93 -13.60 6.35 3.37
N LYS A 94 -12.67 5.79 4.15
CA LYS A 94 -11.24 6.05 4.01
C LYS A 94 -10.46 4.76 3.89
N LEU A 95 -9.40 4.80 3.06
CA LEU A 95 -8.37 3.77 3.03
C LEU A 95 -7.12 4.33 3.70
N TYR A 96 -6.65 3.65 4.72
CA TYR A 96 -5.43 3.97 5.47
C TYR A 96 -4.31 3.07 5.00
N ILE A 97 -3.16 3.64 4.70
CA ILE A 97 -1.98 2.93 4.21
C ILE A 97 -0.81 3.24 5.11
N VAL A 98 -0.23 2.21 5.70
CA VAL A 98 0.94 2.29 6.58
C VAL A 98 2.21 2.19 5.74
N VAL A 99 3.03 3.24 5.73
CA VAL A 99 4.26 3.29 4.94
C VAL A 99 5.46 3.32 5.89
N ASN A 100 6.12 2.16 6.02
CA ASN A 100 7.09 1.88 7.08
C ASN A 100 8.34 2.75 7.00
N VAL A 101 9.14 2.62 5.95
CA VAL A 101 10.42 3.33 5.81
C VAL A 101 10.22 4.83 5.64
N SER A 102 9.20 5.24 4.89
CA SER A 102 8.82 6.66 4.81
C SER A 102 8.21 7.21 6.10
N SER A 103 7.94 6.35 7.09
CA SER A 103 7.44 6.70 8.42
C SER A 103 6.20 7.59 8.40
N GLN A 104 5.14 7.12 7.76
CA GLN A 104 3.89 7.86 7.62
C GLN A 104 2.69 6.95 7.47
N ILE A 105 1.51 7.50 7.75
CA ILE A 105 0.23 6.92 7.36
C ILE A 105 -0.36 7.79 6.27
N GLU A 106 -0.59 7.22 5.11
CA GLU A 106 -1.34 7.86 4.03
C GLU A 106 -2.82 7.55 4.19
N VAL A 107 -3.67 8.56 4.19
CA VAL A 107 -5.13 8.40 4.27
C VAL A 107 -5.74 8.94 2.99
N ILE A 108 -6.46 8.09 2.26
CA ILE A 108 -7.15 8.46 1.04
C ILE A 108 -8.66 8.32 1.19
N ASP A 109 -9.39 9.19 0.51
CA ASP A 109 -10.84 9.07 0.35
C ASP A 109 -11.17 7.91 -0.59
N LEU A 110 -11.99 6.97 -0.14
CA LEU A 110 -12.25 5.72 -0.87
C LEU A 110 -12.98 5.96 -2.18
N GLN A 111 -13.84 6.98 -2.24
CA GLN A 111 -14.64 7.29 -3.41
C GLN A 111 -13.81 7.95 -4.52
N SER A 112 -13.01 8.94 -4.17
CA SER A 112 -12.22 9.72 -5.14
C SER A 112 -10.80 9.19 -5.34
N GLY A 113 -10.28 8.37 -4.42
CA GLY A 113 -8.88 7.92 -4.41
C GLY A 113 -7.87 9.02 -4.08
N LEU A 114 -8.36 10.20 -3.69
CA LEU A 114 -7.49 11.34 -3.42
C LEU A 114 -6.99 11.34 -1.98
N SER A 115 -5.75 11.76 -1.78
CA SER A 115 -5.14 11.93 -0.47
C SER A 115 -5.90 12.95 0.36
N LEU A 116 -6.38 12.53 1.53
CA LEU A 116 -6.98 13.40 2.55
C LEU A 116 -5.91 13.93 3.48
N LYS A 117 -4.97 13.06 3.88
CA LYS A 117 -3.96 13.39 4.86
C LYS A 117 -2.75 12.46 4.74
N GLN A 118 -1.58 13.00 4.90
CA GLN A 118 -0.35 12.30 5.17
C GLN A 118 0.02 12.59 6.64
N ILE A 119 -0.01 11.57 7.50
CA ILE A 119 0.25 11.67 8.93
C ILE A 119 1.68 11.22 9.18
N PRO A 120 2.62 12.11 9.52
CA PRO A 120 4.00 11.72 9.79
C PRO A 120 4.09 10.93 11.11
N MET A 121 4.78 9.80 11.07
CA MET A 121 5.05 8.94 12.23
C MET A 121 6.49 9.16 12.71
N LEU A 122 6.74 10.34 13.26
CA LEU A 122 8.05 10.78 13.73
C LEU A 122 8.03 11.00 15.24
N THR A 123 9.19 10.84 15.87
CA THR A 123 9.41 11.25 17.26
C THR A 123 9.58 12.77 17.34
N GLU A 124 9.58 13.33 18.55
CA GLU A 124 9.76 14.78 18.76
C GLU A 124 11.09 15.31 18.20
N ASN A 125 12.13 14.47 18.16
CA ASN A 125 13.42 14.83 17.58
C ASN A 125 13.52 14.52 16.07
N GLY A 126 12.41 14.15 15.42
CA GLY A 126 12.34 13.88 13.99
C GLY A 126 12.80 12.48 13.55
N SER A 127 13.10 11.57 14.48
CA SER A 127 13.46 10.19 14.14
C SER A 127 12.24 9.39 13.68
N SER A 128 12.45 8.49 12.73
CA SER A 128 11.42 7.58 12.21
C SER A 128 10.93 6.62 13.29
N ARG A 129 9.60 6.43 13.42
CA ARG A 129 9.00 5.41 14.28
C ARG A 129 8.83 4.06 13.57
N GLN A 130 8.91 4.04 12.24
CA GLN A 130 8.72 2.84 11.41
C GLN A 130 7.39 2.12 11.69
N PRO A 131 6.24 2.71 11.32
CA PRO A 131 4.92 2.11 11.54
C PRO A 131 4.77 0.80 10.75
N ARG A 132 4.06 -0.18 11.33
CA ARG A 132 3.94 -1.54 10.77
C ARG A 132 2.53 -1.92 10.39
N PHE A 133 1.62 -2.01 11.34
CA PHE A 133 0.26 -2.49 11.13
C PHE A 133 -0.76 -1.58 11.79
N ILE A 134 -1.97 -1.55 11.22
CA ILE A 134 -3.07 -0.72 11.66
C ILE A 134 -4.30 -1.56 12.01
N THR A 135 -5.01 -1.18 13.07
CA THR A 135 -6.33 -1.70 13.42
C THR A 135 -7.24 -0.57 13.87
N PHE A 136 -8.54 -0.84 13.98
CA PHE A 136 -9.54 0.18 14.31
C PHE A 136 -10.41 -0.28 15.46
N HIS A 137 -10.75 0.65 16.34
CA HIS A 137 -11.74 0.45 17.38
C HIS A 137 -12.52 1.75 17.59
N LYS A 138 -13.86 1.69 17.48
CA LYS A 138 -14.73 2.87 17.54
C LYS A 138 -14.26 3.94 16.52
N ASP A 139 -14.06 5.17 16.96
CA ASP A 139 -13.62 6.31 16.16
C ASP A 139 -12.09 6.48 16.09
N LYS A 140 -11.33 5.45 16.46
CA LYS A 140 -9.87 5.51 16.54
C LYS A 140 -9.20 4.46 15.65
N ALA A 141 -8.08 4.87 15.04
CA ALA A 141 -7.12 3.98 14.43
C ALA A 141 -5.91 3.80 15.37
N TYR A 142 -5.38 2.59 15.43
CA TYR A 142 -4.22 2.23 16.25
C TYR A 142 -3.14 1.65 15.37
N VAL A 143 -1.94 2.22 15.46
CA VAL A 143 -0.81 1.83 14.60
C VAL A 143 0.37 1.44 15.46
N CYS A 144 0.81 0.18 15.37
CA CYS A 144 2.03 -0.26 16.03
C CYS A 144 3.27 0.12 15.18
N SER A 145 4.36 0.44 15.86
CA SER A 145 5.59 0.93 15.24
C SER A 145 6.83 0.27 15.85
N TYR A 146 7.87 0.07 15.06
CA TYR A 146 9.11 -0.59 15.48
C TYR A 146 9.88 0.14 16.59
N ASP A 147 9.56 1.42 16.85
CA ASP A 147 10.11 2.17 17.98
C ASP A 147 9.56 1.73 19.37
N GLY A 148 8.72 0.68 19.40
CA GLY A 148 8.13 0.17 20.65
C GLY A 148 6.89 0.93 21.11
N THR A 149 6.16 1.55 20.17
CA THR A 149 4.94 2.30 20.49
C THR A 149 3.74 1.87 19.66
N VAL A 150 2.56 2.17 20.20
CA VAL A 150 1.28 2.20 19.46
C VAL A 150 0.79 3.63 19.44
N ALA A 151 0.53 4.18 18.26
CA ALA A 151 -0.11 5.48 18.09
C ALA A 151 -1.63 5.33 18.09
N ARG A 152 -2.36 6.23 18.76
CA ARG A 152 -3.81 6.40 18.65
C ARG A 152 -4.09 7.61 17.78
N ILE A 153 -4.86 7.42 16.71
CA ILE A 153 -5.21 8.42 15.71
C ILE A 153 -6.73 8.57 15.67
N ASP A 154 -7.21 9.79 15.80
CA ASP A 154 -8.63 10.10 15.59
C ASP A 154 -9.01 9.99 14.11
N THR A 155 -10.03 9.19 13.78
CA THR A 155 -10.41 8.92 12.38
C THR A 155 -11.16 10.06 11.69
N THR A 156 -11.61 11.06 12.44
CA THR A 156 -12.30 12.24 11.91
C THR A 156 -11.31 13.36 11.62
N SER A 157 -10.53 13.77 12.62
CA SER A 157 -9.54 14.85 12.48
C SER A 157 -8.24 14.41 11.80
N LEU A 158 -7.99 13.10 11.76
CA LEU A 158 -6.76 12.50 11.23
C LEU A 158 -5.51 13.04 11.95
N THR A 159 -5.61 13.12 13.28
CA THR A 159 -4.51 13.59 14.15
C THR A 159 -4.14 12.53 15.18
N ILE A 160 -2.85 12.44 15.50
CA ILE A 160 -2.35 11.57 16.56
C ILE A 160 -2.74 12.19 17.91
N GLU A 161 -3.43 11.42 18.76
CA GLU A 161 -3.85 11.85 20.09
C GLU A 161 -2.85 11.47 21.20
N GLY A 162 -2.07 10.41 20.96
CA GLY A 162 -1.11 9.92 21.95
C GLY A 162 -0.45 8.60 21.53
N TYR A 163 0.45 8.14 22.40
CA TYR A 163 1.20 6.91 22.20
C TYR A 163 1.20 6.08 23.48
N ALA A 164 0.96 4.77 23.33
CA ALA A 164 1.21 3.78 24.38
C ALA A 164 2.56 3.09 24.11
N LYS A 165 3.36 2.86 25.16
CA LYS A 165 4.60 2.07 25.08
C LYS A 165 4.24 0.58 25.17
N VAL A 166 4.92 -0.24 24.38
CA VAL A 166 4.77 -1.70 24.33
C VAL A 166 6.15 -2.40 24.33
N GLY A 167 6.25 -3.62 23.84
CA GLY A 167 7.51 -4.33 23.74
C GLY A 167 8.39 -3.88 22.57
N ARG A 168 9.43 -4.65 22.28
CA ARG A 168 10.42 -4.34 21.23
C ARG A 168 9.90 -4.72 19.85
N ASN A 169 10.11 -3.81 18.89
CA ASN A 169 9.76 -3.99 17.47
C ASN A 169 8.37 -4.62 17.26
N PRO A 170 7.28 -3.93 17.66
CA PRO A 170 5.92 -4.39 17.41
C PRO A 170 5.68 -4.69 15.93
N ASP A 171 5.19 -5.90 15.61
CA ASP A 171 5.08 -6.42 14.24
C ASP A 171 3.71 -7.02 13.93
N GLY A 172 2.70 -6.62 14.66
CA GLY A 172 1.30 -6.96 14.45
C GLY A 172 0.43 -6.37 15.54
N ILE A 173 -0.82 -6.06 15.19
CA ILE A 173 -1.81 -5.49 16.10
C ILE A 173 -3.21 -5.98 15.71
N CYS A 174 -4.02 -6.35 16.69
CA CYS A 174 -5.45 -6.58 16.52
C CYS A 174 -6.22 -6.05 17.73
N VAL A 175 -7.53 -5.95 17.60
CA VAL A 175 -8.44 -5.50 18.65
C VAL A 175 -9.39 -6.61 19.06
N GLN A 176 -9.64 -6.75 20.37
CA GLN A 176 -10.68 -7.60 20.91
C GLN A 176 -11.33 -6.91 22.11
N GLY A 177 -12.61 -6.58 21.97
CA GLY A 177 -13.32 -5.73 22.94
C GLY A 177 -12.67 -4.33 23.03
N ASP A 178 -12.39 -3.87 24.23
CA ASP A 178 -11.72 -2.59 24.50
C ASP A 178 -10.21 -2.76 24.73
N LYS A 179 -9.61 -3.84 24.21
CA LYS A 179 -8.18 -4.12 24.32
C LYS A 179 -7.53 -4.30 22.94
N LEU A 180 -6.30 -3.83 22.82
CA LEU A 180 -5.43 -4.12 21.69
C LEU A 180 -4.43 -5.19 22.12
N TYR A 181 -4.13 -6.10 21.20
CA TYR A 181 -3.09 -7.12 21.36
C TYR A 181 -2.00 -6.86 20.33
N VAL A 182 -0.79 -6.66 20.80
CA VAL A 182 0.35 -6.21 19.97
C VAL A 182 1.47 -7.23 20.09
N SER A 183 1.82 -7.89 18.99
CA SER A 183 2.94 -8.83 18.97
C SER A 183 4.27 -8.07 18.91
N ASN A 184 5.18 -8.38 19.82
CA ASN A 184 6.50 -7.78 19.93
C ASN A 184 7.53 -8.76 19.37
N SER A 185 8.02 -8.52 18.16
CA SER A 185 8.91 -9.46 17.47
C SER A 185 10.37 -9.38 17.94
N GLY A 186 10.79 -8.21 18.45
CA GLY A 186 12.20 -7.93 18.71
C GLY A 186 13.00 -7.63 17.44
N GLY A 187 12.34 -7.61 16.28
CA GLY A 187 12.97 -7.38 14.98
C GLY A 187 13.64 -8.62 14.42
N LEU A 188 14.70 -8.44 13.65
CA LEU A 188 15.43 -9.52 12.97
C LEU A 188 16.75 -9.89 13.69
N ASP A 189 16.91 -9.47 14.93
CA ASP A 189 18.13 -9.68 15.75
C ASP A 189 19.44 -9.19 15.10
N TRP A 190 19.35 -8.13 14.33
CA TRP A 190 20.51 -7.57 13.62
C TRP A 190 21.58 -6.99 14.54
N ASP A 191 21.18 -6.62 15.77
CA ASP A 191 22.05 -6.04 16.80
C ASP A 191 22.54 -7.08 17.83
N GLY A 192 22.14 -8.36 17.68
CA GLY A 192 22.51 -9.44 18.57
C GLY A 192 21.84 -9.40 19.95
N THR A 193 20.77 -8.61 20.12
CA THR A 193 20.01 -8.52 21.38
C THR A 193 18.98 -9.64 21.56
N GLY A 194 18.84 -10.51 20.55
CA GLY A 194 17.82 -11.57 20.48
C GLY A 194 16.45 -11.02 20.10
N VAL A 195 15.53 -11.93 19.80
CA VAL A 195 14.13 -11.60 19.49
C VAL A 195 13.33 -11.36 20.78
N ASP A 196 12.19 -10.65 20.70
CA ASP A 196 11.20 -10.58 21.77
C ASP A 196 10.29 -11.83 21.71
N ASN A 197 9.51 -12.09 22.76
CA ASN A 197 8.68 -13.27 22.89
C ASN A 197 7.31 -12.96 23.49
N THR A 198 6.88 -11.71 23.42
CA THR A 198 5.70 -11.23 24.12
C THR A 198 4.61 -10.71 23.20
N VAL A 199 3.37 -10.74 23.69
CA VAL A 199 2.25 -9.94 23.22
C VAL A 199 1.90 -8.93 24.31
N SER A 200 1.92 -7.64 23.97
CA SER A 200 1.44 -6.57 24.86
C SER A 200 -0.08 -6.48 24.76
N VAL A 201 -0.74 -6.41 25.92
CA VAL A 201 -2.16 -6.07 26.05
C VAL A 201 -2.24 -4.59 26.40
N VAL A 202 -2.90 -3.81 25.55
CA VAL A 202 -3.05 -2.36 25.73
C VAL A 202 -4.52 -2.05 25.92
N SER A 203 -4.87 -1.38 27.00
CA SER A 203 -6.22 -0.83 27.20
C SER A 203 -6.45 0.36 26.28
N THR A 204 -7.64 0.47 25.68
CA THR A 204 -7.98 1.64 24.89
C THR A 204 -8.35 2.85 25.74
N GLU A 205 -8.82 2.62 27.01
CA GLU A 205 -9.12 3.64 28.00
C GLU A 205 -8.87 3.11 29.44
N PRO A 206 -7.87 3.63 30.17
CA PRO A 206 -6.82 4.55 29.71
C PRO A 206 -5.93 3.93 28.65
N PHE A 207 -5.35 4.75 27.76
CA PHE A 207 -4.53 4.26 26.66
C PHE A 207 -3.12 3.92 27.12
N GLU A 208 -2.94 2.71 27.65
CA GLU A 208 -1.67 2.23 28.21
C GLU A 208 -1.55 0.69 28.17
N GLU A 209 -0.33 0.18 28.21
CA GLU A 209 -0.06 -1.25 28.37
C GLU A 209 -0.46 -1.72 29.76
N ILE A 210 -1.32 -2.74 29.84
CA ILE A 210 -1.80 -3.27 31.11
C ILE A 210 -1.23 -4.66 31.44
N LYS A 211 -0.75 -5.40 30.43
CA LYS A 211 -0.17 -6.76 30.61
C LYS A 211 0.77 -7.13 29.47
N LYS A 212 1.73 -8.01 29.74
CA LYS A 212 2.50 -8.74 28.73
C LYS A 212 2.27 -10.24 28.87
N ILE A 213 2.05 -10.90 27.75
CA ILE A 213 1.80 -12.34 27.66
C ILE A 213 3.00 -12.97 26.96
N GLN A 214 3.62 -14.00 27.59
CA GLN A 214 4.69 -14.78 26.96
C GLN A 214 4.08 -15.77 25.97
N VAL A 215 4.40 -15.65 24.69
CA VAL A 215 3.80 -16.48 23.62
C VAL A 215 4.82 -17.32 22.85
N GLY A 216 6.11 -17.08 23.06
CA GLY A 216 7.19 -17.72 22.32
C GLY A 216 7.93 -16.76 21.41
N PRO A 217 9.11 -17.15 20.91
CA PRO A 217 10.04 -16.21 20.27
C PRO A 217 9.52 -15.68 18.93
N ASN A 218 9.79 -14.39 18.71
CA ASN A 218 9.53 -13.65 17.48
C ASN A 218 8.05 -13.71 17.02
N PRO A 219 7.09 -13.27 17.86
CA PRO A 219 5.69 -13.22 17.45
C PRO A 219 5.49 -12.17 16.35
N GLY A 220 4.77 -12.55 15.30
CA GLY A 220 4.51 -11.71 14.13
C GLY A 220 3.01 -11.50 13.88
N LYS A 221 2.46 -12.13 12.83
CA LYS A 221 1.04 -12.02 12.50
C LYS A 221 0.17 -12.36 13.71
N ILE A 222 -0.79 -11.47 13.99
CA ILE A 222 -1.77 -11.60 15.08
C ILE A 222 -3.15 -11.22 14.56
N ALA A 223 -4.19 -11.94 14.98
CA ALA A 223 -5.58 -11.63 14.65
C ALA A 223 -6.52 -12.16 15.73
N ALA A 224 -7.66 -11.52 15.88
CA ALA A 224 -8.75 -11.94 16.78
C ALA A 224 -9.80 -12.75 16.03
N ASP A 225 -10.46 -13.69 16.74
CA ASP A 225 -11.71 -14.30 16.30
C ASP A 225 -12.93 -13.56 16.90
N GLU A 226 -14.13 -14.00 16.52
CA GLU A 226 -15.40 -13.46 17.07
C GLU A 226 -15.77 -14.08 18.41
N TYR A 227 -14.99 -15.06 18.90
CA TYR A 227 -15.33 -15.88 20.08
C TYR A 227 -14.53 -15.50 21.33
N GLY A 228 -13.74 -14.43 21.26
CA GLY A 228 -12.98 -13.92 22.40
C GLY A 228 -11.58 -14.50 22.51
N HIS A 229 -10.98 -14.92 21.40
CA HIS A 229 -9.61 -15.35 21.34
C HIS A 229 -8.77 -14.48 20.39
N VAL A 230 -7.49 -14.43 20.65
CA VAL A 230 -6.49 -13.87 19.79
C VAL A 230 -5.51 -14.96 19.42
N TYR A 231 -5.15 -15.04 18.16
CA TYR A 231 -4.17 -15.99 17.63
C TYR A 231 -2.93 -15.26 17.16
N VAL A 232 -1.76 -15.84 17.44
CA VAL A 232 -0.47 -15.29 17.04
C VAL A 232 0.43 -16.36 16.44
N ALA A 233 1.08 -16.04 15.34
CA ALA A 233 2.14 -16.85 14.74
C ALA A 233 3.49 -16.45 15.34
N THR A 234 4.22 -17.40 15.92
CA THR A 234 5.59 -17.17 16.40
C THR A 234 6.58 -17.78 15.43
N ARG A 235 7.64 -17.04 15.09
CA ARG A 235 8.58 -17.39 14.00
C ARG A 235 9.87 -18.08 14.48
N GLY A 236 9.97 -18.38 15.80
CA GLY A 236 11.16 -18.96 16.40
C GLY A 236 12.30 -17.94 16.58
N GLU A 237 13.39 -18.38 17.19
CA GLU A 237 14.57 -17.52 17.38
C GLU A 237 15.24 -17.16 16.05
N LYS A 238 15.16 -18.05 15.08
CA LYS A 238 15.68 -17.85 13.71
C LYS A 238 14.62 -18.24 12.69
N ILE A 239 14.26 -17.33 11.84
CA ILE A 239 13.28 -17.57 10.76
C ILE A 239 13.70 -18.76 9.88
N SER A 240 15.00 -18.98 9.69
CA SER A 240 15.53 -20.07 8.88
C SER A 240 15.38 -21.45 9.49
N THR A 241 15.20 -21.59 10.82
CA THR A 241 15.07 -22.92 11.47
C THR A 241 13.66 -23.48 11.44
N GLY A 242 12.66 -22.63 11.12
CA GLY A 242 11.27 -23.05 10.99
C GLY A 242 10.60 -23.51 12.30
N ASP A 243 11.06 -23.01 13.44
CA ASP A 243 10.48 -23.29 14.76
C ASP A 243 9.21 -22.47 15.00
N TYR A 244 8.32 -22.47 14.00
CA TYR A 244 7.06 -21.75 14.02
C TYR A 244 6.02 -22.46 14.88
N ASN A 245 5.22 -21.68 15.63
CA ASN A 245 4.05 -22.15 16.34
C ASN A 245 2.84 -21.26 16.07
N PHE A 246 1.66 -21.82 16.35
CA PHE A 246 0.40 -21.09 16.35
C PHE A 246 -0.16 -21.08 17.76
N VAL A 247 -0.32 -19.88 18.33
CA VAL A 247 -0.63 -19.70 19.75
C VAL A 247 -2.00 -19.02 19.88
N GLN A 248 -2.86 -19.60 20.75
CA GLN A 248 -4.17 -19.05 21.11
C GLN A 248 -4.08 -18.35 22.47
N ILE A 249 -4.58 -17.14 22.57
CA ILE A 249 -4.73 -16.33 23.78
C ILE A 249 -6.21 -16.23 24.12
N ASN A 250 -6.57 -16.51 25.37
CA ASN A 250 -7.91 -16.21 25.90
C ASN A 250 -7.95 -14.75 26.35
N THR A 251 -8.83 -13.94 25.77
CA THR A 251 -8.86 -12.49 26.02
C THR A 251 -9.65 -12.10 27.29
N THR A 252 -10.32 -13.05 27.93
CA THR A 252 -10.93 -12.84 29.25
C THR A 252 -9.88 -12.90 30.37
N THR A 253 -8.91 -13.82 30.25
CA THR A 253 -7.84 -14.00 31.26
C THR A 253 -6.54 -13.28 30.86
N ASP A 254 -6.39 -12.94 29.58
CA ASP A 254 -5.15 -12.47 28.96
C ASP A 254 -4.00 -13.44 29.19
N GLU A 255 -4.23 -14.72 28.91
CA GLU A 255 -3.27 -15.81 29.08
C GLU A 255 -3.27 -16.71 27.86
N VAL A 256 -2.15 -17.37 27.60
CA VAL A 256 -2.07 -18.42 26.58
C VAL A 256 -3.01 -19.55 26.96
N ALA A 257 -3.98 -19.82 26.09
CA ALA A 257 -4.93 -20.90 26.24
C ALA A 257 -4.38 -22.20 25.63
N GLN A 258 -3.73 -22.11 24.47
CA GLN A 258 -3.22 -23.26 23.75
C GLN A 258 -2.02 -22.88 22.86
N ILE A 259 -1.09 -23.80 22.71
CA ILE A 259 -0.02 -23.75 21.71
C ILE A 259 -0.22 -24.94 20.77
N TYR A 260 -0.46 -24.66 19.51
CA TYR A 260 -0.61 -25.66 18.47
C TYR A 260 0.73 -25.86 17.77
N ASN A 261 1.13 -27.13 17.60
CA ASN A 261 2.36 -27.49 16.88
C ASN A 261 2.12 -27.39 15.35
N GLU A 262 1.69 -26.21 14.91
CA GLU A 262 1.48 -25.88 13.50
C GLU A 262 2.52 -24.87 13.05
N LYS A 263 3.20 -25.18 11.94
CA LYS A 263 4.15 -24.24 11.33
C LYS A 263 3.41 -23.14 10.58
N VAL A 264 3.40 -21.93 11.13
CA VAL A 264 2.61 -20.82 10.60
C VAL A 264 3.47 -19.55 10.48
N MET A 265 3.66 -19.08 9.26
CA MET A 265 4.29 -17.78 9.00
C MET A 265 3.26 -16.64 9.04
N SER A 266 2.10 -16.89 8.44
CA SER A 266 0.97 -15.98 8.46
C SER A 266 -0.34 -16.75 8.30
N PHE A 267 -1.46 -16.07 8.58
CA PHE A 267 -2.77 -16.70 8.52
C PHE A 267 -3.87 -15.67 8.29
N ALA A 268 -5.04 -16.15 7.87
CA ALA A 268 -6.28 -15.40 7.83
C ALA A 268 -7.39 -16.21 8.50
N ILE A 269 -8.29 -15.53 9.23
CA ILE A 269 -9.41 -16.13 9.95
C ILE A 269 -10.72 -15.76 9.26
N ASN A 270 -11.60 -16.74 9.08
CA ASN A 270 -12.97 -16.56 8.65
C ASN A 270 -13.88 -17.46 9.49
N ASP A 271 -14.69 -16.86 10.36
CA ASP A 271 -15.51 -17.56 11.34
C ASP A 271 -14.65 -18.54 12.19
N GLN A 272 -14.94 -19.82 12.14
CA GLN A 272 -14.23 -20.87 12.89
C GLN A 272 -13.01 -21.45 12.14
N LEU A 273 -12.71 -20.96 10.96
CA LEU A 273 -11.62 -21.46 10.13
C LEU A 273 -10.45 -20.49 10.07
N ALA A 274 -9.25 -21.03 10.21
CA ALA A 274 -8.02 -20.33 9.88
C ALA A 274 -7.34 -20.98 8.68
N TYR A 275 -6.91 -20.15 7.74
CA TYR A 275 -6.07 -20.56 6.61
C TYR A 275 -4.64 -20.24 6.98
N LEU A 276 -3.88 -21.28 7.31
CA LEU A 276 -2.51 -21.18 7.81
C LEU A 276 -1.53 -21.38 6.67
N TYR A 277 -0.71 -20.37 6.35
CA TYR A 277 0.34 -20.60 5.38
C TYR A 277 1.73 -20.65 6.00
N ASN A 278 2.56 -21.52 5.44
CA ASN A 278 3.97 -21.63 5.73
C ASN A 278 4.79 -21.71 4.44
N PHE A 279 5.98 -21.16 4.45
CA PHE A 279 6.96 -21.26 3.38
C PHE A 279 8.28 -21.78 3.94
N ASN A 280 8.77 -22.85 3.35
CA ASN A 280 10.05 -23.43 3.72
C ASN A 280 11.15 -22.90 2.80
N TYR A 281 12.04 -22.07 3.35
CA TYR A 281 13.12 -21.44 2.59
C TYR A 281 14.21 -22.44 2.11
N GLU A 282 14.37 -23.59 2.77
CA GLU A 282 15.36 -24.60 2.37
C GLU A 282 14.88 -25.40 1.16
N THR A 283 13.62 -25.84 1.18
CA THR A 283 13.02 -26.65 0.12
C THR A 283 12.31 -25.81 -0.95
N GLN A 284 12.14 -24.50 -0.71
CA GLN A 284 11.38 -23.57 -1.58
C GLN A 284 9.95 -24.07 -1.81
N THR A 285 9.31 -24.60 -0.76
CA THR A 285 7.94 -25.13 -0.83
C THR A 285 7.00 -24.32 0.05
N SER A 286 5.81 -24.07 -0.45
CA SER A 286 4.72 -23.48 0.30
C SER A 286 3.69 -24.53 0.72
N GLN A 287 3.04 -24.31 1.85
CA GLN A 287 1.91 -25.09 2.31
C GLN A 287 0.84 -24.17 2.88
N ILE A 288 -0.42 -24.42 2.53
CA ILE A 288 -1.55 -23.71 3.09
C ILE A 288 -2.52 -24.75 3.64
N LYS A 289 -2.76 -24.70 4.95
CA LYS A 289 -3.66 -25.61 5.66
C LYS A 289 -4.99 -24.94 5.97
N VAL A 290 -6.03 -25.74 6.15
CA VAL A 290 -7.28 -25.27 6.76
C VAL A 290 -7.38 -25.85 8.16
N PHE A 291 -7.42 -24.99 9.16
CA PHE A 291 -7.45 -25.32 10.57
C PHE A 291 -8.78 -24.87 11.19
N ASN A 292 -9.36 -25.72 12.01
CA ASN A 292 -10.57 -25.40 12.77
C ASN A 292 -10.18 -24.84 14.14
N LEU A 293 -10.50 -23.58 14.39
CA LEU A 293 -10.16 -22.85 15.62
C LEU A 293 -10.92 -23.39 16.86
N GLN A 294 -12.14 -23.90 16.65
CA GLN A 294 -12.97 -24.41 17.74
C GLN A 294 -12.49 -25.77 18.24
N THR A 295 -12.12 -26.68 17.33
CA THR A 295 -11.64 -28.01 17.68
C THR A 295 -10.12 -28.08 17.89
N GLY A 296 -9.40 -27.06 17.43
CA GLY A 296 -7.94 -27.02 17.49
C GLY A 296 -7.26 -28.07 16.60
N THR A 297 -7.87 -28.41 15.47
CA THR A 297 -7.39 -29.48 14.57
C THR A 297 -7.31 -29.03 13.12
N THR A 298 -6.32 -29.56 12.40
CA THR A 298 -6.23 -29.36 10.95
C THR A 298 -7.28 -30.19 10.23
N LEU A 299 -8.14 -29.52 9.46
CA LEU A 299 -9.18 -30.14 8.62
C LEU A 299 -8.64 -30.59 7.28
N ARG A 300 -7.76 -29.78 6.68
CA ARG A 300 -7.12 -30.06 5.39
C ARG A 300 -5.65 -29.67 5.46
N GLU A 301 -4.77 -30.62 5.15
CA GLU A 301 -3.31 -30.38 5.08
C GLU A 301 -2.90 -29.54 3.88
N ASN A 302 -3.71 -29.56 2.82
CA ASN A 302 -3.54 -28.71 1.66
C ASN A 302 -4.88 -28.02 1.33
N PHE A 303 -4.90 -26.70 1.36
CA PHE A 303 -6.06 -25.90 0.98
C PHE A 303 -6.31 -25.96 -0.52
N ILE A 304 -5.25 -25.87 -1.35
CA ILE A 304 -5.36 -25.82 -2.81
C ILE A 304 -5.79 -27.20 -3.32
N ALA A 305 -6.97 -27.26 -3.95
CA ALA A 305 -7.60 -28.52 -4.34
C ALA A 305 -7.43 -28.87 -5.82
N ASP A 306 -7.09 -27.88 -6.67
CA ASP A 306 -7.05 -28.00 -8.13
C ASP A 306 -5.63 -28.11 -8.72
N GLY A 307 -4.61 -28.20 -7.85
CA GLY A 307 -3.23 -28.29 -8.27
C GLY A 307 -2.58 -26.99 -8.68
N THR A 308 -3.22 -25.83 -8.42
CA THR A 308 -2.62 -24.51 -8.64
C THR A 308 -1.33 -24.38 -7.83
N GLU A 309 -0.24 -24.02 -8.49
CA GLU A 309 1.05 -23.81 -7.83
C GLU A 309 1.22 -22.36 -7.39
N ILE A 310 1.69 -22.17 -6.15
CA ILE A 310 2.12 -20.90 -5.58
C ILE A 310 3.55 -21.10 -5.09
N HIS A 311 4.50 -20.35 -5.65
CA HIS A 311 5.92 -20.53 -5.37
C HIS A 311 6.34 -19.81 -4.09
N THR A 312 5.98 -18.53 -3.98
CA THR A 312 6.36 -17.70 -2.84
C THR A 312 5.16 -16.88 -2.37
N PRO A 313 4.26 -17.50 -1.58
CA PRO A 313 3.13 -16.77 -1.02
C PRO A 313 3.67 -15.64 -0.13
N TYR A 314 3.11 -14.43 -0.30
CA TYR A 314 3.57 -13.24 0.42
C TYR A 314 2.55 -12.76 1.46
N SER A 315 1.27 -12.84 1.11
CA SER A 315 0.15 -12.51 2.01
C SER A 315 -1.02 -13.44 1.77
N ILE A 316 -1.85 -13.59 2.80
CA ILE A 316 -3.14 -14.29 2.73
C ILE A 316 -4.20 -13.44 3.41
N CYS A 317 -5.35 -13.28 2.75
CA CYS A 317 -6.51 -12.60 3.33
C CYS A 317 -7.80 -13.22 2.80
N ILE A 318 -8.92 -12.80 3.36
CA ILE A 318 -10.26 -13.28 3.00
C ILE A 318 -11.10 -12.08 2.63
N ASN A 319 -11.81 -12.19 1.53
CA ASN A 319 -12.80 -11.19 1.16
C ASN A 319 -13.99 -11.29 2.13
N PRO A 320 -14.29 -10.25 2.93
CA PRO A 320 -15.34 -10.31 3.94
C PRO A 320 -16.74 -10.42 3.36
N TYR A 321 -16.92 -10.14 2.07
CA TYR A 321 -18.23 -10.18 1.41
C TYR A 321 -18.51 -11.52 0.74
N SER A 322 -17.51 -12.18 0.17
CA SER A 322 -17.68 -13.45 -0.56
C SER A 322 -17.18 -14.67 0.20
N GLY A 323 -16.30 -14.49 1.18
CA GLY A 323 -15.59 -15.56 1.86
C GLY A 323 -14.46 -16.19 1.03
N ASN A 324 -14.19 -15.69 -0.17
CA ASN A 324 -13.09 -16.14 -1.00
C ASN A 324 -11.73 -15.83 -0.37
N VAL A 325 -10.79 -16.75 -0.55
CA VAL A 325 -9.43 -16.67 0.00
C VAL A 325 -8.50 -16.11 -1.07
N TYR A 326 -7.81 -15.03 -0.72
CA TYR A 326 -6.85 -14.39 -1.60
C TYR A 326 -5.43 -14.62 -1.11
N ILE A 327 -4.57 -15.02 -2.02
CA ILE A 327 -3.16 -15.27 -1.77
C ILE A 327 -2.36 -14.46 -2.77
N THR A 328 -1.37 -13.75 -2.27
CA THR A 328 -0.46 -13.00 -3.14
C THR A 328 0.81 -13.81 -3.37
N GLU A 329 1.34 -13.73 -4.58
CA GLU A 329 2.56 -14.41 -5.04
C GLU A 329 3.64 -13.37 -5.31
N ALA A 330 4.81 -13.49 -4.66
CA ALA A 330 5.94 -12.56 -4.83
C ALA A 330 7.08 -13.13 -5.70
N TYR A 331 6.99 -14.39 -6.12
CA TYR A 331 8.01 -15.10 -6.91
C TYR A 331 9.43 -15.01 -6.26
N ASN A 332 10.33 -14.26 -6.90
CA ASN A 332 11.70 -14.06 -6.43
C ASN A 332 11.91 -12.69 -5.77
N TYR A 333 10.83 -11.99 -5.41
CA TYR A 333 10.82 -10.63 -4.83
C TYR A 333 11.35 -9.51 -5.74
N GLN A 334 11.80 -9.81 -6.95
CA GLN A 334 12.39 -8.85 -7.88
C GLN A 334 11.44 -8.48 -9.02
N VAL A 335 10.49 -9.35 -9.33
CA VAL A 335 9.49 -9.15 -10.38
C VAL A 335 8.15 -8.73 -9.78
N ARG A 336 7.24 -8.28 -10.63
CA ARG A 336 5.87 -8.02 -10.23
C ARG A 336 5.20 -9.34 -9.84
N GLY A 337 4.51 -9.33 -8.72
CA GLY A 337 3.77 -10.46 -8.19
C GLY A 337 2.34 -10.52 -8.70
N ASP A 338 1.61 -11.53 -8.25
CA ASP A 338 0.25 -11.82 -8.65
C ASP A 338 -0.70 -11.85 -7.45
N VAL A 339 -1.99 -11.78 -7.72
CA VAL A 339 -3.06 -12.07 -6.75
C VAL A 339 -3.88 -13.24 -7.27
N LEU A 340 -4.02 -14.28 -6.46
CA LEU A 340 -4.81 -15.47 -6.74
C LEU A 340 -6.05 -15.49 -5.84
N CYS A 341 -7.22 -15.69 -6.42
CA CYS A 341 -8.49 -15.82 -5.70
C CYS A 341 -8.95 -17.27 -5.76
N PHE A 342 -9.19 -17.86 -4.60
CA PHE A 342 -9.73 -19.20 -4.43
C PHE A 342 -11.09 -19.17 -3.75
N ASN A 343 -11.99 -20.06 -4.14
CA ASN A 343 -13.18 -20.31 -3.34
C ASN A 343 -12.82 -21.01 -2.01
N PRO A 344 -13.72 -21.10 -1.02
CA PRO A 344 -13.46 -21.79 0.24
C PRO A 344 -13.13 -23.27 0.10
N GLN A 345 -13.42 -23.88 -1.05
CA GLN A 345 -13.09 -25.26 -1.37
C GLN A 345 -11.63 -25.42 -1.83
N GLY A 346 -10.95 -24.32 -2.17
CA GLY A 346 -9.55 -24.31 -2.61
C GLY A 346 -9.39 -24.42 -4.12
N GLU A 347 -10.42 -24.10 -4.88
CA GLU A 347 -10.38 -24.06 -6.33
C GLU A 347 -10.14 -22.63 -6.81
N LEU A 348 -9.17 -22.44 -7.72
CA LEU A 348 -8.81 -21.15 -8.27
C LEU A 348 -9.98 -20.58 -9.08
N GLN A 349 -10.41 -19.39 -8.72
CA GLN A 349 -11.45 -18.67 -9.44
C GLN A 349 -10.84 -17.77 -10.54
N TYR A 350 -9.77 -17.07 -10.20
CA TYR A 350 -9.01 -16.25 -11.13
C TYR A 350 -7.64 -15.88 -10.57
N ARG A 351 -6.77 -15.39 -11.46
CA ARG A 351 -5.45 -14.88 -11.17
C ARG A 351 -5.26 -13.53 -11.84
N LEU A 352 -4.94 -12.49 -11.07
CA LEU A 352 -4.51 -11.20 -11.59
C LEU A 352 -2.99 -11.16 -11.62
N GLN A 353 -2.43 -11.04 -12.81
CA GLN A 353 -0.98 -11.10 -13.02
C GLN A 353 -0.34 -9.73 -12.98
N GLY A 354 0.88 -9.66 -12.44
CA GLY A 354 1.72 -8.48 -12.49
C GLY A 354 1.19 -7.27 -11.72
N VAL A 355 0.45 -7.48 -10.61
CA VAL A 355 -0.23 -6.42 -9.83
C VAL A 355 0.71 -5.40 -9.22
N GLY A 356 1.97 -5.73 -9.02
CA GLY A 356 3.02 -4.87 -8.48
C GLY A 356 4.09 -5.69 -7.77
N GLN A 357 5.13 -5.03 -7.26
CA GLN A 357 6.26 -5.69 -6.64
C GLN A 357 6.01 -5.94 -5.16
N ASN A 358 6.13 -7.21 -4.73
CA ASN A 358 5.87 -7.65 -3.36
C ASN A 358 4.45 -7.26 -2.88
N PRO A 359 3.38 -7.81 -3.48
CA PRO A 359 2.01 -7.50 -3.08
C PRO A 359 1.73 -8.06 -1.68
N ASN A 360 1.59 -7.20 -0.67
CA ASN A 360 1.59 -7.60 0.74
C ASN A 360 0.25 -7.41 1.46
N ALA A 361 -0.65 -6.58 0.95
CA ALA A 361 -1.97 -6.42 1.54
C ALA A 361 -3.04 -6.27 0.46
N VAL A 362 -4.23 -6.81 0.75
CA VAL A 362 -5.40 -6.72 -0.13
C VAL A 362 -6.59 -6.24 0.71
N ALA A 363 -7.30 -5.24 0.22
CA ALA A 363 -8.51 -4.72 0.84
C ALA A 363 -9.66 -4.68 -0.16
N PHE A 364 -10.89 -4.86 0.33
CA PHE A 364 -12.10 -4.98 -0.48
C PHE A 364 -13.11 -3.90 -0.09
N SER A 365 -13.85 -3.39 -1.08
CA SER A 365 -14.92 -2.43 -0.89
C SER A 365 -16.18 -2.90 -1.62
N ASP A 366 -17.34 -2.71 -0.98
CA ASP A 366 -18.67 -2.82 -1.60
C ASP A 366 -19.08 -1.54 -2.32
N LYS A 367 -18.31 -0.46 -2.15
CA LYS A 367 -18.54 0.84 -2.78
C LYS A 367 -17.62 0.98 -3.98
N SER A 368 -18.20 1.25 -5.15
CA SER A 368 -17.41 1.59 -6.33
C SER A 368 -16.80 2.99 -6.16
N SER A 369 -15.47 3.11 -6.31
CA SER A 369 -14.83 4.40 -6.46
C SER A 369 -15.28 5.04 -7.77
N GLN A 370 -15.40 6.34 -7.80
CA GLN A 370 -15.69 7.04 -9.05
C GLN A 370 -14.50 6.88 -9.99
N SER A 371 -14.71 6.14 -11.08
CA SER A 371 -13.73 6.08 -12.16
C SER A 371 -13.52 7.49 -12.70
N SER A 372 -12.30 7.94 -12.79
CA SER A 372 -11.90 9.19 -13.46
C SER A 372 -12.08 9.13 -14.99
N GLY A 373 -13.08 8.37 -15.47
CA GLY A 373 -13.45 8.18 -16.86
C GLY A 373 -14.94 8.38 -17.09
N GLY A 374 -15.34 9.59 -17.45
CA GLY A 374 -16.54 9.90 -18.24
C GLY A 374 -17.90 9.56 -17.63
N GLY A 375 -18.29 10.21 -16.53
CA GLY A 375 -19.66 10.26 -16.05
C GLY A 375 -19.78 11.31 -14.95
N SER A 376 -20.54 12.34 -15.20
CA SER A 376 -20.67 13.58 -14.42
C SER A 376 -21.25 13.36 -13.02
N THR A 377 -20.40 13.02 -12.05
CA THR A 377 -20.58 13.39 -10.66
C THR A 377 -19.35 14.19 -10.25
N GLU A 378 -19.56 15.46 -9.95
CA GLU A 378 -18.49 16.44 -9.73
C GLU A 378 -17.66 16.00 -8.50
N ASP A 379 -16.36 15.75 -8.71
CA ASP A 379 -15.37 15.68 -7.62
C ASP A 379 -15.57 16.94 -6.76
N PRO A 380 -15.87 16.83 -5.46
CA PRO A 380 -16.05 18.01 -4.59
C PRO A 380 -14.86 18.98 -4.63
N ARG A 381 -13.69 18.47 -5.07
CA ARG A 381 -12.47 19.27 -5.29
C ARG A 381 -12.29 19.71 -6.75
N ALA A 382 -13.10 19.22 -7.70
CA ALA A 382 -13.06 19.73 -9.08
C ALA A 382 -13.34 21.24 -9.12
N ALA A 383 -14.07 21.75 -8.13
CA ALA A 383 -14.27 23.19 -7.93
C ALA A 383 -12.98 23.93 -7.53
N ALA A 384 -11.99 23.23 -6.95
CA ALA A 384 -10.71 23.80 -6.51
C ALA A 384 -9.63 23.77 -7.61
N PHE A 385 -9.88 23.09 -8.73
CA PHE A 385 -8.94 23.05 -9.85
C PHE A 385 -9.37 23.95 -10.99
N ALA A 386 -8.39 24.44 -11.76
CA ALA A 386 -8.66 25.09 -13.02
C ALA A 386 -9.45 24.13 -13.93
N ASN A 387 -10.60 24.57 -14.42
CA ASN A 387 -11.53 23.72 -15.18
C ASN A 387 -11.73 24.16 -16.62
N LYS A 388 -11.14 25.27 -17.02
CA LYS A 388 -11.21 25.80 -18.37
C LYS A 388 -9.93 26.54 -18.72
N VAL A 389 -9.47 26.40 -19.96
CA VAL A 389 -8.43 27.24 -20.55
C VAL A 389 -9.13 28.36 -21.33
N LEU A 390 -8.83 29.58 -20.96
CA LEU A 390 -9.37 30.80 -21.59
C LEU A 390 -8.44 31.34 -22.67
N GLU A 391 -7.14 31.17 -22.48
CA GLU A 391 -6.09 31.54 -23.42
C GLU A 391 -4.93 30.54 -23.30
N TYR A 392 -4.34 30.18 -24.42
CA TYR A 392 -3.14 29.34 -24.49
C TYR A 392 -2.20 29.86 -25.57
N ARG A 393 -1.08 30.41 -25.17
CA ARG A 393 -0.05 30.98 -26.05
C ARG A 393 1.32 30.44 -25.66
N PRO A 394 1.65 29.20 -26.07
CA PRO A 394 2.98 28.67 -25.80
C PRO A 394 4.03 29.41 -26.66
N ALA A 395 5.18 29.66 -26.05
CA ALA A 395 6.33 30.20 -26.77
C ALA A 395 7.04 29.10 -27.61
N PRO A 396 7.71 29.45 -28.70
CA PRO A 396 8.48 28.51 -29.47
C PRO A 396 9.55 27.81 -28.64
N SER A 397 9.62 26.48 -28.72
CA SER A 397 10.66 25.68 -28.07
C SER A 397 10.77 24.31 -28.74
N GLN A 398 11.83 23.57 -28.41
CA GLN A 398 12.02 22.19 -28.87
C GLN A 398 10.89 21.22 -28.44
N TYR A 399 10.11 21.57 -27.44
CA TYR A 399 9.01 20.74 -26.90
C TYR A 399 7.64 21.09 -27.48
N MET A 400 7.54 22.07 -28.37
CA MET A 400 6.27 22.53 -28.94
C MET A 400 5.57 21.48 -29.83
N ASN A 401 6.33 20.60 -30.44
CA ASN A 401 5.81 19.57 -31.35
C ASN A 401 5.61 18.22 -30.67
N THR A 402 5.61 18.19 -29.35
CA THR A 402 5.44 16.95 -28.59
C THR A 402 3.97 16.68 -28.24
N SER A 403 3.68 15.54 -27.66
CA SER A 403 2.36 15.17 -27.18
C SER A 403 1.83 16.11 -26.07
N THR A 404 2.68 16.95 -25.48
CA THR A 404 2.32 17.89 -24.39
C THR A 404 1.82 19.23 -24.87
N THR A 405 1.90 19.56 -26.16
CA THR A 405 1.29 20.78 -26.71
C THR A 405 -0.17 20.58 -27.07
N ALA A 406 -0.97 21.62 -26.93
CA ALA A 406 -2.37 21.61 -27.38
C ALA A 406 -2.51 21.93 -28.88
N TYR A 407 -1.46 22.42 -29.57
CA TYR A 407 -1.51 22.64 -31.00
C TYR A 407 -1.35 21.32 -31.75
N LYS A 408 -2.38 20.99 -32.52
CA LYS A 408 -2.40 19.86 -33.44
C LYS A 408 -2.62 20.35 -34.85
N GLU A 409 -2.09 19.64 -35.83
CA GLU A 409 -2.28 19.97 -37.25
C GLU A 409 -3.77 19.99 -37.59
N GLY A 410 -4.22 21.06 -38.20
CA GLY A 410 -5.63 21.26 -38.61
C GLY A 410 -6.57 21.77 -37.50
N PHE A 411 -6.11 21.96 -36.27
CA PHE A 411 -6.95 22.50 -35.20
C PHE A 411 -7.22 24.01 -35.41
N THR A 412 -8.48 24.42 -35.25
CA THR A 412 -8.83 25.83 -35.00
C THR A 412 -8.36 26.23 -33.61
N TYR A 413 -8.27 27.54 -33.35
CA TYR A 413 -7.87 28.01 -32.00
C TYR A 413 -8.88 27.58 -30.92
N GLU A 414 -10.15 27.50 -31.24
CA GLU A 414 -11.19 26.98 -30.32
C GLU A 414 -10.91 25.51 -29.95
N GLN A 415 -10.57 24.69 -30.95
CA GLN A 415 -10.20 23.28 -30.71
C GLN A 415 -8.88 23.15 -29.90
N VAL A 416 -7.95 24.08 -30.07
CA VAL A 416 -6.74 24.17 -29.24
C VAL A 416 -7.10 24.44 -27.78
N LEU A 417 -7.99 25.41 -27.52
CA LEU A 417 -8.43 25.73 -26.16
C LEU A 417 -9.23 24.57 -25.53
N GLU A 418 -10.09 23.92 -26.31
CA GLU A 418 -10.85 22.75 -25.86
C GLU A 418 -9.91 21.61 -25.49
N TYR A 419 -8.95 21.28 -26.35
CA TYR A 419 -7.95 20.23 -26.09
C TYR A 419 -7.05 20.60 -24.89
N ALA A 420 -6.62 21.86 -24.77
CA ALA A 420 -5.87 22.32 -23.61
C ALA A 420 -6.70 22.22 -22.31
N THR A 421 -8.00 22.56 -22.38
CA THR A 421 -8.94 22.40 -21.27
C THR A 421 -9.04 20.93 -20.85
N GLN A 422 -9.23 20.02 -21.81
CA GLN A 422 -9.31 18.60 -21.53
C GLN A 422 -8.03 18.09 -20.84
N ARG A 423 -6.85 18.49 -21.32
CA ARG A 423 -5.58 18.10 -20.69
C ARG A 423 -5.46 18.59 -19.24
N ILE A 424 -5.94 19.81 -18.93
CA ILE A 424 -5.94 20.33 -17.55
C ILE A 424 -6.94 19.55 -16.69
N GLN A 425 -8.13 19.28 -17.20
CA GLN A 425 -9.16 18.50 -16.50
C GLN A 425 -8.68 17.07 -16.24
N ASP A 426 -8.00 16.45 -17.21
CA ASP A 426 -7.39 15.12 -17.09
C ASP A 426 -6.08 15.15 -16.27
N ARG A 427 -5.71 16.34 -15.76
CA ARG A 427 -4.47 16.56 -14.99
C ARG A 427 -3.20 16.13 -15.75
N LEU A 428 -3.23 16.25 -17.06
CA LEU A 428 -2.10 15.97 -17.93
C LEU A 428 -1.22 17.22 -18.12
N MET A 429 0.05 16.99 -18.34
CA MET A 429 1.01 18.06 -18.59
C MET A 429 0.67 18.83 -19.87
N LEU A 430 0.67 20.17 -19.78
CA LEU A 430 0.50 21.06 -20.92
C LEU A 430 1.75 21.94 -21.07
N SER A 431 2.43 21.82 -22.22
CA SER A 431 3.65 22.59 -22.47
C SER A 431 3.34 24.06 -22.76
N LEU A 432 3.96 24.97 -22.02
CA LEU A 432 3.98 26.40 -22.34
C LEU A 432 5.11 26.79 -23.29
N GLY A 433 5.94 25.83 -23.71
CA GLY A 433 7.05 26.08 -24.60
C GLY A 433 8.24 26.74 -23.89
N GLY A 434 8.88 27.68 -24.56
CA GLY A 434 10.01 28.42 -24.04
C GLY A 434 9.59 29.64 -23.21
N PHE A 435 10.57 30.53 -23.00
CA PHE A 435 10.35 31.79 -22.27
C PHE A 435 9.31 32.66 -22.94
N GLY A 436 8.33 33.19 -22.19
CA GLY A 436 7.25 34.03 -22.67
C GLY A 436 5.95 33.30 -23.04
N GLY A 437 5.92 31.95 -22.92
CA GLY A 437 4.67 31.21 -23.07
C GLY A 437 3.74 31.45 -21.89
N ASN A 438 2.42 31.59 -22.16
CA ASN A 438 1.43 31.86 -21.14
C ASN A 438 0.17 31.01 -21.33
N ILE A 439 -0.58 30.86 -20.23
CA ILE A 439 -1.91 30.27 -20.19
C ILE A 439 -2.79 31.06 -19.23
N ILE A 440 -4.04 31.28 -19.62
CA ILE A 440 -5.07 31.85 -18.75
C ILE A 440 -6.08 30.74 -18.49
N VAL A 441 -6.32 30.44 -17.21
CA VAL A 441 -7.25 29.40 -16.79
C VAL A 441 -8.42 29.97 -16.00
N GLY A 442 -9.57 29.32 -16.08
CA GLY A 442 -10.75 29.66 -15.30
C GLY A 442 -11.01 28.59 -14.22
N PHE A 443 -11.67 29.02 -13.16
CA PHE A 443 -12.12 28.16 -12.06
C PHE A 443 -13.65 28.23 -11.96
N LYS A 444 -14.29 27.12 -11.55
CA LYS A 444 -15.76 27.11 -11.34
C LYS A 444 -16.19 28.03 -10.19
N GLN A 445 -15.33 28.18 -9.20
CA GLN A 445 -15.59 29.03 -8.02
C GLN A 445 -14.48 30.06 -7.87
N PRO A 446 -14.79 31.25 -7.32
CA PRO A 446 -13.76 32.25 -7.01
C PRO A 446 -12.71 31.67 -6.05
N ILE A 447 -11.45 31.91 -6.35
CA ILE A 447 -10.35 31.63 -5.42
C ILE A 447 -10.48 32.58 -4.24
N ARG A 448 -10.50 32.06 -3.01
CA ARG A 448 -10.53 32.89 -1.80
C ARG A 448 -9.11 33.27 -1.42
N ASN A 449 -8.89 34.56 -1.23
CA ASN A 449 -7.64 35.06 -0.66
C ASN A 449 -7.66 34.82 0.87
N ILE A 450 -6.80 33.94 1.37
CA ILE A 450 -6.66 33.64 2.79
C ILE A 450 -5.32 34.22 3.25
N THR A 451 -5.36 35.22 4.10
CA THR A 451 -4.17 35.91 4.59
C THR A 451 -3.20 34.94 5.25
N GLY A 452 -1.98 34.81 4.72
CA GLY A 452 -0.90 33.96 5.25
C GLY A 452 -0.87 32.54 4.69
N GLU A 453 -1.76 32.20 3.74
CA GLU A 453 -1.76 30.93 3.02
C GLU A 453 -1.61 31.16 1.50
N TYR A 454 -1.21 30.12 0.77
CA TYR A 454 -1.16 30.18 -0.69
C TYR A 454 -2.56 29.92 -1.26
N ASP A 455 -3.04 30.82 -2.10
CA ASP A 455 -4.39 30.72 -2.69
C ASP A 455 -4.51 29.62 -3.74
N PHE A 456 -3.42 29.28 -4.42
CA PHE A 456 -3.36 28.19 -5.40
C PHE A 456 -1.94 27.66 -5.57
N LYS A 457 -1.81 26.47 -6.15
CA LYS A 457 -0.53 25.82 -6.41
C LYS A 457 -0.41 25.43 -7.89
N VAL A 458 0.69 25.83 -8.51
CA VAL A 458 1.04 25.41 -9.86
C VAL A 458 2.07 24.28 -9.77
N TYR A 459 1.79 23.16 -10.42
CA TYR A 459 2.74 22.05 -10.54
C TYR A 459 3.49 22.20 -11.86
N GLY A 460 4.75 22.57 -11.79
CA GLY A 460 5.66 22.64 -12.93
C GLY A 460 6.47 21.34 -13.09
N ASN A 461 7.06 21.17 -14.26
CA ASN A 461 8.03 20.10 -14.51
C ASN A 461 9.43 20.57 -14.07
N ALA A 462 9.89 20.12 -12.91
CA ALA A 462 11.27 20.35 -12.48
C ALA A 462 12.15 19.23 -13.02
N SER A 463 13.09 19.54 -13.92
CA SER A 463 14.16 18.63 -14.31
C SER A 463 15.41 18.88 -13.48
N TYR A 464 16.05 17.81 -12.99
CA TYR A 464 17.37 17.89 -12.38
C TYR A 464 18.43 17.92 -13.47
N ASN A 465 19.40 18.82 -13.36
CA ASN A 465 20.54 18.86 -14.28
C ASN A 465 21.46 17.68 -13.98
N MET A 466 21.47 16.69 -14.85
CA MET A 466 22.32 15.48 -14.72
C MET A 466 23.84 15.76 -14.76
N TYR A 467 24.25 16.98 -15.07
CA TYR A 467 25.66 17.39 -15.16
C TYR A 467 26.09 18.39 -14.08
N GLY A 468 25.21 18.69 -13.12
CA GLY A 468 25.50 19.65 -12.05
C GLY A 468 26.25 18.99 -10.90
N THR A 469 27.42 19.49 -10.58
CA THR A 469 28.19 19.17 -9.39
C THR A 469 27.38 19.46 -8.12
N GLY A 470 26.79 18.43 -7.52
CA GLY A 470 26.61 18.21 -6.09
C GLY A 470 25.87 19.22 -5.21
N THR A 471 25.00 20.11 -5.71
CA THR A 471 24.27 21.05 -4.84
C THR A 471 22.77 20.83 -4.70
N GLY A 472 22.21 19.77 -5.29
CA GLY A 472 20.81 19.37 -5.09
C GLY A 472 19.74 20.40 -5.45
N LYS A 473 20.10 21.43 -6.21
CA LYS A 473 19.11 22.40 -6.71
C LYS A 473 18.54 21.96 -8.05
N PRO A 474 17.23 22.11 -8.29
CA PRO A 474 16.64 21.86 -9.60
C PRO A 474 17.34 22.70 -10.66
N GLY A 475 17.90 22.05 -11.66
CA GLY A 475 18.48 22.72 -12.82
C GLY A 475 17.40 23.01 -13.84
N GLY A 476 16.90 24.22 -13.88
CA GLY A 476 15.91 24.67 -14.83
C GLY A 476 14.94 25.61 -14.15
N SER A 477 14.78 26.75 -14.74
CA SER A 477 13.93 27.82 -14.28
C SER A 477 12.46 27.40 -14.14
N ALA A 478 12.09 26.91 -12.96
CA ALA A 478 10.80 27.23 -12.44
C ALA A 478 10.99 28.57 -11.72
N GLU A 479 11.05 29.65 -12.43
CA GLU A 479 10.77 30.93 -11.81
C GLU A 479 9.28 30.96 -11.49
N PRO A 480 8.87 31.19 -10.23
CA PRO A 480 7.48 31.50 -9.95
C PRO A 480 7.13 32.80 -10.66
N GLY A 481 6.19 32.69 -11.60
CA GLY A 481 5.51 33.86 -12.14
C GLY A 481 4.53 34.42 -11.13
#